data_59fb7481fa869c094b003cdc1b9098be
#
_entry.id   59fb7481fa869c094b003cdc1b9098be
#
_cell.length_a   1.000
_cell.length_b   1.000
_cell.length_c   1.000
_cell.angle_alpha   90.00
_cell.angle_beta   90.00
_cell.angle_gamma   90.00
#
_symmetry.space_group_name_H-M   'P 1'
#
loop_
_entity.id
_entity.type
_entity.pdbx_description
1 polymer ?
#
loop_
_entity_poly.entity_id
_entity_poly.type
_entity_poly.pdbx_seq_one_letter_code
_entity_poly.pdbx_strand_id
1 'polypeptide(L)'
;NTTGEAQNTPRRDTIILHDTVFYSTANDWQVSFQLTHDPDLDSVWGKPISFYINNSRCSPLAIDFYRGSFRPTDNNSTAALLELVITDDKNLRPFYRWCLNKTIQIQDGALGEYTGVPARRYAEKFPEEFFDYMNADTSQQRYRDWVSSISYSGFYESEDYKKTKAIRTALTEKMKVNCKNYSAGLSSQIQKFATDCFPGK
;
A
#
# COMPACT_ATOMS: atom_id res chain seq x y z
N ASN A 1 17.09 23.69 -52.38
CA ASN A 1 16.08 23.87 -51.36
C ASN A 1 15.49 22.51 -50.98
N THR A 2 16.02 21.89 -49.96
CA THR A 2 15.47 20.67 -49.38
C THR A 2 15.07 21.02 -47.94
N THR A 3 13.76 21.15 -47.76
CA THR A 3 13.12 21.30 -46.47
C THR A 3 13.13 19.96 -45.79
N GLY A 4 13.93 19.84 -44.70
CA GLY A 4 13.92 18.67 -43.82
C GLY A 4 12.66 18.67 -42.97
N GLU A 5 11.80 17.70 -43.18
CA GLU A 5 10.70 17.38 -42.24
C GLU A 5 11.28 16.84 -40.95
N ALA A 6 11.04 17.56 -39.88
CA ALA A 6 11.32 17.08 -38.54
C ALA A 6 10.36 15.90 -38.20
N GLN A 7 10.89 14.69 -38.20
CA GLN A 7 10.18 13.50 -37.73
C GLN A 7 9.83 13.68 -36.24
N ASN A 8 8.56 13.91 -35.99
CA ASN A 8 7.99 13.96 -34.66
C ASN A 8 7.92 12.52 -34.13
N THR A 9 8.98 12.06 -33.47
CA THR A 9 8.99 10.77 -32.81
C THR A 9 8.01 10.86 -31.62
N PRO A 10 6.98 9.99 -31.54
CA PRO A 10 6.08 10.03 -30.39
C PRO A 10 6.89 9.75 -29.13
N ARG A 11 6.83 10.68 -28.16
CA ARG A 11 7.31 10.42 -26.80
C ARG A 11 6.63 9.14 -26.32
N ARG A 12 7.39 8.08 -26.15
CA ARG A 12 6.96 6.94 -25.36
C ARG A 12 6.68 7.46 -23.96
N ASP A 13 5.43 7.49 -23.58
CA ASP A 13 5.06 7.69 -22.19
C ASP A 13 5.78 6.62 -21.38
N THR A 14 6.78 7.05 -20.62
CA THR A 14 7.52 6.16 -19.74
C THR A 14 6.53 5.75 -18.66
N ILE A 15 6.13 4.47 -18.68
CA ILE A 15 5.35 3.90 -17.59
C ILE A 15 6.21 4.00 -16.34
N ILE A 16 5.91 4.97 -15.49
CA ILE A 16 6.57 5.12 -14.20
C ILE A 16 6.08 3.98 -13.34
N LEU A 17 6.95 3.01 -13.06
CA LEU A 17 6.71 2.00 -12.04
C LEU A 17 6.67 2.73 -10.69
N HIS A 18 5.50 2.80 -10.09
CA HIS A 18 5.25 3.62 -8.91
C HIS A 18 6.01 3.16 -7.66
N ASP A 19 6.30 1.87 -7.55
CA ASP A 19 7.02 1.28 -6.42
C ASP A 19 8.19 0.43 -6.95
N THR A 20 9.26 1.09 -7.41
CA THR A 20 10.44 0.42 -7.95
C THR A 20 11.51 0.38 -6.88
N VAL A 21 11.67 -0.77 -6.24
CA VAL A 21 12.75 -1.06 -5.30
C VAL A 21 13.45 -2.32 -5.77
N PHE A 22 14.76 -2.22 -6.01
CA PHE A 22 15.57 -3.36 -6.47
C PHE A 22 15.94 -4.26 -5.29
N TYR A 23 15.68 -5.55 -5.45
CA TYR A 23 16.03 -6.56 -4.45
C TYR A 23 17.25 -7.34 -4.88
N SER A 24 18.07 -7.78 -3.93
CA SER A 24 19.06 -8.80 -4.21
C SER A 24 18.34 -10.11 -4.56
N THR A 25 18.97 -10.94 -5.41
CA THR A 25 18.39 -12.20 -5.89
C THR A 25 18.39 -13.33 -4.85
N ALA A 26 18.84 -13.09 -3.64
CA ALA A 26 18.89 -14.13 -2.61
C ALA A 26 17.51 -14.32 -1.96
N ASN A 27 17.10 -15.57 -1.81
CA ASN A 27 15.80 -15.99 -1.29
C ASN A 27 15.62 -15.77 0.23
N ASP A 28 16.66 -15.33 0.94
CA ASP A 28 16.53 -14.99 2.35
C ASP A 28 15.91 -13.59 2.46
N TRP A 29 14.80 -13.49 3.19
CA TRP A 29 14.14 -12.20 3.36
C TRP A 29 15.06 -11.16 4.02
N GLN A 30 15.99 -11.53 4.92
CA GLN A 30 16.98 -10.60 5.46
C GLN A 30 17.84 -10.00 4.36
N VAL A 31 18.20 -10.79 3.35
CA VAL A 31 18.94 -10.32 2.18
C VAL A 31 18.03 -9.53 1.24
N SER A 32 16.75 -9.89 1.12
CA SER A 32 15.76 -9.16 0.34
C SER A 32 15.46 -7.78 0.91
N PHE A 33 15.73 -7.56 2.19
CA PHE A 33 15.62 -6.27 2.87
C PHE A 33 16.97 -5.58 3.11
N GLN A 34 18.09 -6.28 3.01
CA GLN A 34 19.43 -5.70 2.91
C GLN A 34 19.66 -5.22 1.48
N LEU A 35 19.00 -4.18 1.12
CA LEU A 35 18.98 -3.69 -0.23
C LEU A 35 20.32 -3.00 -0.50
N THR A 36 21.11 -3.60 -1.37
CA THR A 36 22.22 -2.90 -2.02
C THR A 36 21.65 -2.09 -3.18
N HIS A 37 20.86 -1.06 -2.88
CA HIS A 37 20.26 -0.22 -3.89
C HIS A 37 20.75 1.22 -3.76
N ASP A 38 20.62 1.93 -4.85
CA ASP A 38 20.89 3.35 -4.89
C ASP A 38 19.60 4.11 -4.50
N PRO A 39 19.58 4.84 -3.37
CA PRO A 39 18.41 5.58 -2.94
C PRO A 39 17.90 6.62 -3.95
N ASP A 40 18.76 7.07 -4.87
CA ASP A 40 18.35 8.02 -5.90
C ASP A 40 17.73 7.34 -7.13
N LEU A 41 18.01 6.05 -7.34
CA LEU A 41 17.40 5.23 -8.40
C LEU A 41 16.12 4.53 -7.96
N ASP A 42 16.06 4.12 -6.69
CA ASP A 42 14.84 3.49 -6.15
C ASP A 42 13.74 4.52 -5.98
N SER A 43 12.54 4.15 -6.35
CA SER A 43 11.40 5.06 -6.24
C SER A 43 10.19 4.39 -5.62
N VAL A 44 9.43 5.19 -4.86
CA VAL A 44 8.12 4.84 -4.34
C VAL A 44 7.14 5.92 -4.79
N TRP A 45 6.11 5.51 -5.49
CA TRP A 45 5.06 6.39 -6.00
C TRP A 45 5.59 7.59 -6.77
N GLY A 46 6.57 7.33 -7.66
CA GLY A 46 7.16 8.34 -8.54
C GLY A 46 8.12 9.32 -7.87
N LYS A 47 8.52 9.07 -6.62
CA LYS A 47 9.55 9.83 -5.91
C LYS A 47 10.74 8.93 -5.57
N PRO A 48 11.99 9.40 -5.72
CA PRO A 48 13.14 8.65 -5.27
C PRO A 48 13.07 8.40 -3.76
N ILE A 49 13.65 7.32 -3.30
CA ILE A 49 13.65 7.00 -1.86
C ILE A 49 14.34 8.10 -1.04
N SER A 50 15.36 8.77 -1.58
CA SER A 50 16.02 9.91 -0.94
C SER A 50 15.04 11.03 -0.56
N PHE A 51 13.95 11.21 -1.31
CA PHE A 51 12.89 12.17 -0.97
C PHE A 51 12.24 11.85 0.38
N TYR A 52 12.08 10.58 0.70
CA TYR A 52 11.47 10.13 1.95
C TYR A 52 12.47 10.05 3.10
N ILE A 53 13.60 9.36 2.89
CA ILE A 53 14.55 9.10 3.98
C ILE A 53 15.31 10.36 4.44
N ASN A 54 15.43 11.37 3.58
CA ASN A 54 16.04 12.65 3.93
C ASN A 54 15.03 13.64 4.56
N ASN A 55 13.77 13.29 4.65
CA ASN A 55 12.77 14.12 5.30
C ASN A 55 12.87 13.92 6.83
N SER A 56 13.15 15.01 7.55
CA SER A 56 13.32 14.99 9.01
C SER A 56 12.08 14.50 9.79
N ARG A 57 10.90 14.48 9.15
CA ARG A 57 9.65 13.96 9.74
C ARG A 57 9.43 12.49 9.40
N CYS A 58 10.26 11.88 8.56
CA CYS A 58 10.15 10.47 8.26
C CYS A 58 10.49 9.63 9.49
N SER A 59 9.67 8.62 9.75
CA SER A 59 9.90 7.70 10.87
C SER A 59 11.22 6.96 10.72
N PRO A 60 12.11 6.99 11.72
CA PRO A 60 13.33 6.18 11.72
C PRO A 60 13.02 4.69 11.50
N LEU A 61 11.92 4.19 12.08
CA LEU A 61 11.50 2.79 11.94
C LEU A 61 11.17 2.42 10.48
N ALA A 62 10.56 3.32 9.71
CA ALA A 62 10.30 3.10 8.29
C ALA A 62 11.60 3.15 7.47
N ILE A 63 12.55 4.01 7.86
CA ILE A 63 13.88 4.04 7.23
C ILE A 63 14.65 2.75 7.52
N ASP A 64 14.61 2.26 8.76
CA ASP A 64 15.24 1.01 9.17
C ASP A 64 14.62 -0.21 8.46
N PHE A 65 13.28 -0.19 8.27
CA PHE A 65 12.59 -1.20 7.47
C PHE A 65 13.11 -1.20 6.02
N TYR A 66 13.17 -0.03 5.38
CA TYR A 66 13.69 0.09 4.01
C TYR A 66 15.15 -0.38 3.90
N ARG A 67 15.99 -0.06 4.88
CA ARG A 67 17.41 -0.46 4.92
C ARG A 67 17.64 -1.92 5.31
N GLY A 68 16.59 -2.64 5.70
CA GLY A 68 16.68 -4.03 6.14
C GLY A 68 17.22 -4.22 7.56
N SER A 69 17.43 -3.12 8.30
CA SER A 69 17.85 -3.18 9.71
C SER A 69 16.72 -3.44 10.69
N PHE A 70 15.46 -3.27 10.25
CA PHE A 70 14.28 -3.64 11.02
C PHE A 70 13.44 -4.67 10.25
N ARG A 71 13.23 -5.84 10.86
CA ARG A 71 12.30 -6.87 10.37
C ARG A 71 10.98 -6.81 11.12
N PRO A 72 9.83 -6.67 10.43
CA PRO A 72 8.53 -6.84 11.05
C PRO A 72 8.36 -8.26 11.62
N THR A 73 7.89 -8.32 12.84
CA THR A 73 7.46 -9.54 13.54
C THR A 73 6.23 -9.20 14.39
N ASP A 74 5.69 -10.14 15.14
CA ASP A 74 4.54 -9.97 16.03
C ASP A 74 4.88 -9.13 17.28
N ASN A 75 5.19 -7.85 17.09
CA ASN A 75 5.57 -6.94 18.17
C ASN A 75 5.03 -5.51 18.00
N ASN A 76 5.16 -4.72 19.07
CA ASN A 76 4.69 -3.34 19.12
C ASN A 76 5.38 -2.42 18.11
N SER A 77 6.64 -2.67 17.74
CA SER A 77 7.34 -1.86 16.75
C SER A 77 6.74 -2.07 15.36
N THR A 78 6.36 -3.31 15.03
CA THR A 78 5.61 -3.60 13.79
C THR A 78 4.27 -2.88 13.79
N ALA A 79 3.50 -2.97 14.87
CA ALA A 79 2.24 -2.24 14.98
C ALA A 79 2.43 -0.74 14.77
N ALA A 80 3.44 -0.15 15.41
CA ALA A 80 3.77 1.27 15.26
C ALA A 80 4.17 1.64 13.82
N LEU A 81 4.96 0.80 13.14
CA LEU A 81 5.32 1.01 11.73
C LEU A 81 4.09 1.03 10.83
N LEU A 82 3.22 0.03 10.98
CA LEU A 82 2.07 -0.15 10.09
C LEU A 82 0.99 0.93 10.29
N GLU A 83 0.85 1.47 11.50
CA GLU A 83 -0.05 2.59 11.78
C GLU A 83 0.36 3.90 11.10
N LEU A 84 1.62 4.06 10.70
CA LEU A 84 2.07 5.26 9.97
C LEU A 84 1.32 5.47 8.64
N VAL A 85 0.74 4.42 8.06
CA VAL A 85 0.02 4.50 6.79
C VAL A 85 -1.18 5.44 6.83
N ILE A 86 -1.76 5.68 8.00
CA ILE A 86 -2.90 6.58 8.18
C ILE A 86 -2.51 8.04 8.46
N THR A 87 -1.22 8.40 8.32
CA THR A 87 -0.76 9.78 8.49
C THR A 87 -1.48 10.74 7.55
N ASP A 88 -1.68 11.98 7.99
CA ASP A 88 -2.18 13.06 7.14
C ASP A 88 -1.08 13.70 6.28
N ASP A 89 0.18 13.35 6.51
CA ASP A 89 1.30 13.80 5.70
C ASP A 89 1.30 13.13 4.32
N LYS A 90 0.77 13.83 3.33
CA LYS A 90 0.65 13.35 1.95
C LYS A 90 2.00 13.03 1.30
N ASN A 91 3.09 13.64 1.78
CA ASN A 91 4.42 13.40 1.24
C ASN A 91 5.02 12.10 1.75
N LEU A 92 4.77 11.74 3.01
CA LEU A 92 5.33 10.54 3.63
C LEU A 92 4.41 9.31 3.52
N ARG A 93 3.10 9.50 3.41
CA ARG A 93 2.11 8.42 3.34
C ARG A 93 2.39 7.38 2.25
N PRO A 94 2.81 7.73 1.01
CA PRO A 94 3.15 6.72 0.02
C PRO A 94 4.28 5.78 0.45
N PHE A 95 5.27 6.28 1.17
CA PHE A 95 6.35 5.46 1.71
C PHE A 95 5.87 4.53 2.83
N TYR A 96 5.04 5.01 3.74
CA TYR A 96 4.44 4.18 4.78
C TYR A 96 3.48 3.14 4.21
N ARG A 97 2.76 3.47 3.15
CA ARG A 97 1.94 2.51 2.39
C ARG A 97 2.81 1.43 1.75
N TRP A 98 3.98 1.80 1.21
CA TRP A 98 4.95 0.84 0.72
C TRP A 98 5.43 -0.10 1.83
N CYS A 99 5.73 0.40 3.03
CA CYS A 99 6.08 -0.43 4.19
C CYS A 99 4.98 -1.44 4.52
N LEU A 100 3.73 -0.99 4.58
CA LEU A 100 2.59 -1.88 4.82
C LEU A 100 2.43 -2.93 3.71
N ASN A 101 2.49 -2.53 2.45
CA ASN A 101 2.38 -3.45 1.32
C ASN A 101 3.48 -4.53 1.34
N LYS A 102 4.72 -4.15 1.67
CA LYS A 102 5.82 -5.10 1.82
C LYS A 102 5.59 -6.05 2.99
N THR A 103 5.08 -5.55 4.11
CA THR A 103 4.74 -6.39 5.26
C THR A 103 3.65 -7.40 4.91
N ILE A 104 2.61 -6.98 4.17
CA ILE A 104 1.57 -7.89 3.66
C ILE A 104 2.17 -8.97 2.74
N GLN A 105 3.16 -8.64 1.91
CA GLN A 105 3.79 -9.61 1.00
C GLN A 105 4.62 -10.68 1.72
N ILE A 106 5.20 -10.35 2.87
CA ILE A 106 6.08 -11.25 3.64
C ILE A 106 5.40 -11.86 4.87
N GLN A 107 4.13 -11.53 5.12
CA GLN A 107 3.43 -11.99 6.32
C GLN A 107 3.31 -13.51 6.37
N ASP A 108 3.49 -14.04 7.56
CA ASP A 108 3.06 -15.36 7.99
C ASP A 108 1.81 -15.25 8.89
N GLY A 109 1.42 -16.35 9.54
CA GLY A 109 0.23 -16.36 10.39
C GLY A 109 0.25 -15.30 11.49
N ALA A 110 1.35 -15.21 12.25
CA ALA A 110 1.50 -14.29 13.37
C ALA A 110 1.59 -12.82 12.90
N LEU A 111 2.44 -12.55 11.91
CA LEU A 111 2.57 -11.20 11.33
C LEU A 111 1.29 -10.73 10.66
N GLY A 112 0.52 -11.66 10.07
CA GLY A 112 -0.77 -11.37 9.44
C GLY A 112 -1.80 -10.76 10.38
N GLU A 113 -1.70 -11.01 11.69
CA GLU A 113 -2.59 -10.41 12.69
C GLU A 113 -2.42 -8.88 12.81
N TYR A 114 -1.27 -8.35 12.38
CA TYR A 114 -0.94 -6.93 12.48
C TYR A 114 -1.28 -6.12 11.22
N THR A 115 -1.49 -6.76 10.08
CA THR A 115 -1.57 -6.06 8.79
C THR A 115 -2.98 -5.63 8.39
N GLY A 116 -4.01 -6.40 8.77
CA GLY A 116 -5.37 -6.19 8.28
C GLY A 116 -6.03 -4.90 8.78
N VAL A 117 -5.85 -4.56 10.06
CA VAL A 117 -6.43 -3.32 10.63
C VAL A 117 -5.82 -2.06 10.00
N PRO A 118 -4.49 -1.88 9.91
CA PRO A 118 -3.90 -0.73 9.21
C PRO A 118 -4.32 -0.66 7.74
N ALA A 119 -4.39 -1.79 7.04
CA ALA A 119 -4.83 -1.84 5.65
C ALA A 119 -6.28 -1.37 5.49
N ARG A 120 -7.19 -1.86 6.34
CA ARG A 120 -8.59 -1.40 6.36
C ARG A 120 -8.69 0.08 6.68
N ARG A 121 -8.01 0.56 7.73
CA ARG A 121 -8.04 1.98 8.15
C ARG A 121 -7.49 2.91 7.08
N TYR A 122 -6.47 2.49 6.32
CA TYR A 122 -5.97 3.24 5.19
C TYR A 122 -7.03 3.35 4.08
N ALA A 123 -7.67 2.23 3.70
CA ALA A 123 -8.73 2.22 2.70
C ALA A 123 -9.93 3.09 3.13
N GLU A 124 -10.31 3.04 4.41
CA GLU A 124 -11.38 3.88 4.97
C GLU A 124 -11.05 5.36 4.91
N LYS A 125 -9.84 5.74 5.30
CA LYS A 125 -9.44 7.15 5.45
C LYS A 125 -9.12 7.81 4.10
N PHE A 126 -8.59 7.04 3.13
CA PHE A 126 -8.12 7.56 1.85
C PHE A 126 -8.61 6.70 0.68
N PRO A 127 -9.94 6.57 0.47
CA PRO A 127 -10.48 5.61 -0.50
C PRO A 127 -10.05 5.85 -1.94
N GLU A 128 -9.98 7.10 -2.40
CA GLU A 128 -9.52 7.42 -3.76
C GLU A 128 -8.04 7.02 -3.94
N GLU A 129 -7.18 7.41 -3.01
CA GLU A 129 -5.75 7.07 -3.04
C GLU A 129 -5.53 5.55 -2.93
N PHE A 130 -6.37 4.85 -2.16
CA PHE A 130 -6.36 3.40 -2.08
C PHE A 130 -6.66 2.75 -3.43
N PHE A 131 -7.73 3.14 -4.10
CA PHE A 131 -8.07 2.56 -5.41
C PHE A 131 -7.08 2.94 -6.49
N ASP A 132 -6.53 4.16 -6.50
CA ASP A 132 -5.44 4.55 -7.40
C ASP A 132 -4.24 3.63 -7.22
N TYR A 133 -3.89 3.34 -5.97
CA TYR A 133 -2.78 2.43 -5.65
C TYR A 133 -3.06 0.99 -6.09
N MET A 134 -4.27 0.48 -5.89
CA MET A 134 -4.64 -0.88 -6.32
C MET A 134 -4.68 -0.98 -7.84
N ASN A 135 -5.25 0.02 -8.52
CA ASN A 135 -5.41 0.04 -9.98
C ASN A 135 -4.07 0.20 -10.72
N ALA A 136 -3.05 0.74 -10.07
CA ALA A 136 -1.70 0.83 -10.64
C ALA A 136 -1.04 -0.55 -10.83
N ASP A 137 -1.51 -1.58 -10.13
CA ASP A 137 -1.09 -2.97 -10.34
C ASP A 137 -2.00 -3.70 -11.33
N THR A 138 -1.58 -3.79 -12.57
CA THR A 138 -2.35 -4.46 -13.65
C THR A 138 -2.53 -5.97 -13.41
N SER A 139 -1.67 -6.59 -12.59
CA SER A 139 -1.80 -8.01 -12.21
C SER A 139 -2.90 -8.26 -11.21
N GLN A 140 -3.39 -7.22 -10.53
CA GLN A 140 -4.34 -7.29 -9.42
C GLN A 140 -3.84 -8.12 -8.22
N GLN A 141 -2.54 -8.46 -8.16
CA GLN A 141 -2.00 -9.24 -7.05
C GLN A 141 -2.04 -8.42 -5.76
N ARG A 142 -1.64 -7.16 -5.82
CA ARG A 142 -1.70 -6.23 -4.68
C ARG A 142 -3.12 -6.15 -4.09
N TYR A 143 -4.13 -6.01 -4.94
CA TYR A 143 -5.52 -5.98 -4.49
C TYR A 143 -5.90 -7.27 -3.75
N ARG A 144 -5.56 -8.43 -4.31
CA ARG A 144 -5.85 -9.73 -3.67
C ARG A 144 -5.15 -9.89 -2.34
N ASP A 145 -3.87 -9.48 -2.24
CA ASP A 145 -3.08 -9.58 -1.02
C ASP A 145 -3.66 -8.70 0.09
N TRP A 146 -4.05 -7.46 -0.25
CA TRP A 146 -4.68 -6.55 0.70
C TRP A 146 -6.06 -7.01 1.16
N VAL A 147 -6.89 -7.52 0.24
CA VAL A 147 -8.19 -8.12 0.56
C VAL A 147 -8.00 -9.31 1.50
N SER A 148 -7.04 -10.19 1.21
CA SER A 148 -6.73 -11.34 2.05
C SER A 148 -6.29 -10.92 3.47
N SER A 149 -5.40 -9.93 3.58
CA SER A 149 -4.96 -9.38 4.84
C SER A 149 -6.12 -8.80 5.67
N ILE A 150 -6.98 -7.99 5.04
CA ILE A 150 -8.16 -7.40 5.70
C ILE A 150 -9.16 -8.47 6.12
N SER A 151 -9.41 -9.46 5.26
CA SER A 151 -10.27 -10.60 5.58
C SER A 151 -9.78 -11.38 6.80
N TYR A 152 -8.46 -11.51 6.94
CA TYR A 152 -7.85 -12.30 8.00
C TYR A 152 -7.90 -11.59 9.36
N SER A 153 -7.51 -10.32 9.42
CA SER A 153 -7.31 -9.60 10.68
C SER A 153 -7.89 -8.19 10.74
N GLY A 154 -8.56 -7.74 9.68
CA GLY A 154 -9.07 -6.36 9.56
C GLY A 154 -10.43 -6.11 10.21
N PHE A 155 -10.84 -6.88 11.20
CA PHE A 155 -12.10 -6.71 11.90
C PHE A 155 -12.11 -5.45 12.78
N TYR A 156 -13.30 -4.95 13.11
CA TYR A 156 -13.48 -3.85 14.07
C TYR A 156 -13.42 -4.34 15.50
N GLU A 157 -14.07 -5.48 15.77
CA GLU A 157 -14.14 -6.15 17.05
C GLU A 157 -13.82 -7.65 16.89
N SER A 158 -13.33 -8.28 17.93
CA SER A 158 -12.89 -9.69 17.90
C SER A 158 -14.00 -10.69 17.49
N GLU A 159 -15.26 -10.37 17.75
CA GLU A 159 -16.42 -11.23 17.42
C GLU A 159 -17.06 -10.91 16.05
N ASP A 160 -16.50 -9.96 15.31
CA ASP A 160 -17.12 -9.46 14.07
C ASP A 160 -17.07 -10.46 12.92
N TYR A 161 -16.19 -11.45 12.96
CA TYR A 161 -16.17 -12.52 11.96
C TYR A 161 -17.54 -13.23 11.79
N LYS A 162 -18.42 -13.14 12.79
CA LYS A 162 -19.82 -13.64 12.76
C LYS A 162 -20.80 -12.64 12.12
N LYS A 163 -20.40 -11.39 11.88
CA LYS A 163 -21.29 -10.28 11.51
C LYS A 163 -20.90 -9.65 10.19
N THR A 164 -20.53 -10.46 9.20
CA THR A 164 -19.94 -9.99 7.91
C THR A 164 -20.76 -8.93 7.19
N LYS A 165 -22.09 -9.00 7.22
CA LYS A 165 -22.97 -7.98 6.61
C LYS A 165 -22.85 -6.64 7.30
N ALA A 166 -22.80 -6.60 8.63
CA ALA A 166 -22.67 -5.35 9.40
C ALA A 166 -21.30 -4.70 9.13
N ILE A 167 -20.24 -5.50 9.08
CA ILE A 167 -18.87 -5.03 8.78
C ILE A 167 -18.79 -4.46 7.36
N ARG A 168 -19.34 -5.14 6.36
CA ARG A 168 -19.41 -4.61 4.99
C ARG A 168 -20.09 -3.25 4.92
N THR A 169 -21.22 -3.13 5.62
CA THR A 169 -21.93 -1.85 5.68
C THR A 169 -21.06 -0.79 6.34
N ALA A 170 -20.46 -1.08 7.48
CA ALA A 170 -19.59 -0.13 8.19
C ALA A 170 -18.40 0.32 7.32
N LEU A 171 -17.70 -0.63 6.68
CA LEU A 171 -16.59 -0.33 5.77
C LEU A 171 -17.04 0.55 4.60
N THR A 172 -18.15 0.17 3.96
CA THR A 172 -18.71 0.93 2.84
C THR A 172 -19.05 2.36 3.24
N GLU A 173 -19.74 2.55 4.36
CA GLU A 173 -20.15 3.91 4.80
C GLU A 173 -18.95 4.76 5.22
N LYS A 174 -17.95 4.20 5.93
CA LYS A 174 -16.73 4.93 6.29
C LYS A 174 -15.95 5.38 5.05
N MET A 175 -15.81 4.51 4.05
CA MET A 175 -15.14 4.88 2.81
C MET A 175 -15.91 5.98 2.07
N LYS A 176 -17.25 5.88 1.96
CA LYS A 176 -18.07 6.90 1.31
C LYS A 176 -17.94 8.28 1.95
N VAL A 177 -18.00 8.34 3.29
CA VAL A 177 -17.89 9.60 4.04
C VAL A 177 -16.56 10.30 3.78
N ASN A 178 -15.49 9.53 3.56
CA ASN A 178 -14.14 10.06 3.33
C ASN A 178 -13.83 10.35 1.85
N CYS A 179 -14.73 10.00 0.92
CA CYS A 179 -14.55 10.34 -0.50
C CYS A 179 -14.77 11.84 -0.72
N LYS A 180 -13.83 12.46 -1.44
CA LYS A 180 -13.94 13.84 -1.88
C LYS A 180 -14.76 13.98 -3.16
N ASN A 181 -14.54 13.02 -4.09
CA ASN A 181 -15.17 12.98 -5.41
C ASN A 181 -15.94 11.66 -5.57
N TYR A 182 -17.05 11.54 -4.85
CA TYR A 182 -17.86 10.33 -4.87
C TYR A 182 -18.59 10.17 -6.21
N SER A 183 -18.21 9.18 -6.99
CA SER A 183 -18.80 8.83 -8.28
C SER A 183 -19.49 7.47 -8.25
N ALA A 184 -20.35 7.18 -9.24
CA ALA A 184 -20.97 5.86 -9.38
C ALA A 184 -19.93 4.74 -9.56
N GLY A 185 -18.84 5.03 -10.29
CA GLY A 185 -17.73 4.08 -10.46
C GLY A 185 -17.02 3.78 -9.14
N LEU A 186 -16.68 4.82 -8.37
CA LEU A 186 -16.05 4.68 -7.07
C LEU A 186 -16.97 3.96 -6.08
N SER A 187 -18.28 4.26 -6.12
CA SER A 187 -19.28 3.54 -5.32
C SER A 187 -19.26 2.04 -5.57
N SER A 188 -19.23 1.64 -6.85
CA SER A 188 -19.17 0.23 -7.24
C SER A 188 -17.88 -0.44 -6.77
N GLN A 189 -16.74 0.25 -6.88
CA GLN A 189 -15.45 -0.26 -6.39
C GLN A 189 -15.47 -0.46 -4.86
N ILE A 190 -16.01 0.49 -4.10
CA ILE A 190 -16.14 0.38 -2.64
C ILE A 190 -17.03 -0.80 -2.24
N GLN A 191 -18.17 -0.97 -2.89
CA GLN A 191 -19.08 -2.09 -2.60
C GLN A 191 -18.44 -3.44 -2.91
N LYS A 192 -17.76 -3.54 -4.08
CA LYS A 192 -17.00 -4.73 -4.45
C LYS A 192 -15.93 -5.04 -3.42
N PHE A 193 -15.12 -4.06 -3.06
CA PHE A 193 -14.03 -4.22 -2.10
C PHE A 193 -14.54 -4.69 -0.73
N ALA A 194 -15.58 -4.07 -0.20
CA ALA A 194 -16.17 -4.49 1.07
C ALA A 194 -16.71 -5.91 1.03
N THR A 195 -17.26 -6.33 -0.11
CA THR A 195 -17.75 -7.70 -0.33
C THR A 195 -16.60 -8.69 -0.44
N ASP A 196 -15.53 -8.33 -1.14
CA ASP A 196 -14.35 -9.18 -1.29
C ASP A 196 -13.63 -9.39 0.05
N CYS A 197 -13.52 -8.31 0.87
CA CYS A 197 -12.91 -8.41 2.20
C CYS A 197 -13.72 -9.25 3.19
N PHE A 198 -15.03 -9.13 3.17
CA PHE A 198 -15.92 -9.78 4.14
C PHE A 198 -17.04 -10.53 3.40
N PRO A 199 -16.71 -11.61 2.66
CA PRO A 199 -17.69 -12.41 1.96
C PRO A 199 -18.64 -13.04 2.98
N GLY A 200 -19.93 -12.92 2.76
CA GLY A 200 -20.92 -13.49 3.65
C GLY A 200 -22.16 -13.93 2.89
N LYS A 201 -22.79 -14.95 3.44
CA LYS A 201 -24.09 -15.42 2.99
C LYS A 201 -25.18 -14.40 3.27
#